data_039ad1719f671c002416ef442c0f8f3a
#
_entry.id   039ad1719f671c002416ef442c0f8f3a
#
_cell.length_a   1.000
_cell.length_b   1.000
_cell.length_c   1.000
_cell.angle_alpha   90.00
_cell.angle_beta   90.00
_cell.angle_gamma   90.00
#
_symmetry.space_group_name_H-M   'P 1'
#
loop_
_entity.id
_entity.type
_entity.pdbx_description
1 polymer ?
#
loop_
_entity_poly.entity_id
_entity_poly.type
_entity_poly.pdbx_seq_one_letter_code
_entity_poly.pdbx_strand_id
1 'polypeptide(L)'
;MLLADLVDEDPDPDIAATLDVIVAANADILLILGIDYDAEGHALAALTNALAAREISYPHLFSRRPNTGRPTGVDVDGNGRLGEPRDAQGYGRFNGQGGMALLSRLPIETDQIRDFTDFLWADLPESAAPRVLSPDAAQVLRLATVAAWDIPLRRTTGATFHILAFHASPPVFDGPEDRNGWRNADELRFWQLYLDGWSPNGPAFTAENFALMGTLNVDPDRGEGHREVVQTLLDHPALQDPAPRAPDGRLVTTDWDEPTPGNLRVDYILPAATLNVTDSGILWPDSETATPPRSAVAAASDHRLIWVDLEF
;
A
#
# COMPACT_ATOMS: atom_id res chain seq x y z
N MET A 1 -14.06 4.10 -14.53
CA MET A 1 -12.84 4.15 -15.34
C MET A 1 -12.22 2.77 -15.41
N LEU A 2 -11.54 2.24 -14.41
CA LEU A 2 -10.86 0.94 -14.49
C LEU A 2 -11.75 -0.21 -15.01
N LEU A 3 -12.98 -0.35 -14.53
CA LEU A 3 -13.89 -1.41 -14.98
C LEU A 3 -14.27 -1.25 -16.46
N ALA A 4 -14.54 -0.03 -16.92
CA ALA A 4 -14.87 0.22 -18.33
C ALA A 4 -13.69 -0.18 -19.23
N ASP A 5 -12.48 0.22 -18.86
CA ASP A 5 -11.27 -0.04 -19.62
C ASP A 5 -10.88 -1.53 -19.63
N LEU A 6 -11.17 -2.27 -18.53
CA LEU A 6 -10.92 -3.72 -18.45
C LEU A 6 -11.91 -4.58 -19.27
N VAL A 7 -13.11 -4.08 -19.56
CA VAL A 7 -14.15 -4.79 -20.33
C VAL A 7 -14.28 -4.30 -21.75
N ASP A 8 -13.53 -3.27 -22.16
CA ASP A 8 -13.49 -2.76 -23.52
C ASP A 8 -12.76 -3.74 -24.44
N GLU A 9 -13.19 -3.81 -25.71
CA GLU A 9 -12.49 -4.60 -26.75
C GLU A 9 -11.12 -4.00 -27.11
N ASP A 10 -10.90 -2.70 -26.85
CA ASP A 10 -9.64 -1.97 -27.04
C ASP A 10 -9.29 -1.25 -25.73
N PRO A 11 -8.74 -1.98 -24.73
CA PRO A 11 -8.46 -1.43 -23.41
C PRO A 11 -7.41 -0.31 -23.48
N ASP A 12 -7.50 0.64 -22.54
CA ASP A 12 -6.48 1.67 -22.35
C ASP A 12 -5.07 1.02 -22.33
N PRO A 13 -4.11 1.54 -23.12
CA PRO A 13 -2.74 1.02 -23.16
C PRO A 13 -2.08 0.88 -21.77
N ASP A 14 -2.40 1.76 -20.81
CA ASP A 14 -1.86 1.72 -19.44
C ASP A 14 -2.39 0.51 -18.67
N ILE A 15 -3.64 0.11 -18.93
CA ILE A 15 -4.23 -1.10 -18.34
C ILE A 15 -3.58 -2.35 -18.94
N ALA A 16 -3.38 -2.40 -20.25
CA ALA A 16 -2.69 -3.52 -20.90
C ALA A 16 -1.26 -3.65 -20.37
N ALA A 17 -0.55 -2.54 -20.21
CA ALA A 17 0.80 -2.48 -19.65
C ALA A 17 0.83 -2.95 -18.18
N THR A 18 -0.16 -2.55 -17.37
CA THR A 18 -0.29 -3.02 -15.97
C THR A 18 -0.48 -4.54 -15.92
N LEU A 19 -1.32 -5.10 -16.78
CA LEU A 19 -1.51 -6.54 -16.88
C LEU A 19 -0.20 -7.27 -17.25
N ASP A 20 0.56 -6.73 -18.22
CA ASP A 20 1.84 -7.30 -18.64
C ASP A 20 2.89 -7.29 -17.53
N VAL A 21 2.91 -6.22 -16.71
CA VAL A 21 3.76 -6.12 -15.50
C VAL A 21 3.39 -7.20 -14.47
N ILE A 22 2.10 -7.38 -14.20
CA ILE A 22 1.61 -8.41 -13.26
C ILE A 22 1.95 -9.81 -13.76
N VAL A 23 1.77 -10.07 -15.07
CA VAL A 23 2.11 -11.36 -15.69
C VAL A 23 3.60 -11.64 -15.57
N ALA A 24 4.46 -10.64 -15.82
CA ALA A 24 5.90 -10.80 -15.69
C ALA A 24 6.36 -11.08 -14.26
N ALA A 25 5.72 -10.45 -13.27
CA ALA A 25 5.99 -10.71 -11.87
C ALA A 25 5.59 -12.13 -11.43
N ASN A 26 4.48 -12.64 -11.94
CA ASN A 26 3.96 -13.98 -11.65
C ASN A 26 4.01 -14.37 -10.17
N ALA A 27 3.79 -13.42 -9.27
CA ALA A 27 3.90 -13.57 -7.83
C ALA A 27 2.83 -14.52 -7.25
N ASP A 28 3.13 -15.21 -6.15
CA ASP A 28 2.14 -16.02 -5.42
C ASP A 28 1.17 -15.15 -4.60
N ILE A 29 1.66 -14.01 -4.14
CA ILE A 29 0.91 -13.00 -3.38
C ILE A 29 1.19 -11.65 -4.02
N LEU A 30 0.14 -10.93 -4.39
CA LEU A 30 0.24 -9.61 -5.03
C LEU A 30 -0.63 -8.62 -4.28
N LEU A 31 -0.03 -7.54 -3.77
CA LEU A 31 -0.73 -6.38 -3.25
C LEU A 31 -0.80 -5.31 -4.34
N ILE A 32 -2.00 -4.93 -4.71
CA ILE A 32 -2.26 -3.84 -5.65
C ILE A 32 -2.69 -2.61 -4.85
N LEU A 33 -2.02 -1.50 -5.09
CA LEU A 33 -2.35 -0.18 -4.55
C LEU A 33 -2.92 0.70 -5.65
N GLY A 34 -3.88 1.56 -5.31
CA GLY A 34 -4.47 2.49 -6.27
C GLY A 34 -5.63 1.93 -7.09
N ILE A 35 -6.10 0.72 -6.81
CA ILE A 35 -7.28 0.14 -7.46
C ILE A 35 -8.57 0.75 -6.89
N ASP A 36 -9.46 1.22 -7.77
CA ASP A 36 -10.77 1.72 -7.36
C ASP A 36 -11.62 0.59 -6.78
N TYR A 37 -12.22 0.85 -5.63
CA TYR A 37 -13.11 -0.08 -4.95
C TYR A 37 -14.55 0.12 -5.40
N ASP A 38 -15.20 -0.94 -5.81
CA ASP A 38 -16.66 -1.01 -5.93
C ASP A 38 -17.24 -2.08 -4.98
N ALA A 39 -18.45 -1.82 -4.48
CA ALA A 39 -19.05 -2.66 -3.45
C ALA A 39 -19.45 -4.06 -3.96
N GLU A 40 -19.61 -4.23 -5.26
CA GLU A 40 -19.99 -5.48 -5.91
C GLU A 40 -18.77 -6.26 -6.41
N GLY A 41 -17.56 -5.64 -6.37
CA GLY A 41 -16.30 -6.27 -6.75
C GLY A 41 -16.11 -6.47 -8.25
N HIS A 42 -16.84 -5.73 -9.09
CA HIS A 42 -16.79 -5.89 -10.54
C HIS A 42 -15.42 -5.53 -11.12
N ALA A 43 -14.79 -4.47 -10.61
CA ALA A 43 -13.47 -4.04 -11.07
C ALA A 43 -12.39 -5.10 -10.77
N LEU A 44 -12.41 -5.67 -9.56
CA LEU A 44 -11.47 -6.72 -9.17
C LEU A 44 -11.74 -8.02 -9.94
N ALA A 45 -13.00 -8.37 -10.17
CA ALA A 45 -13.37 -9.54 -10.98
C ALA A 45 -12.93 -9.36 -12.45
N ALA A 46 -13.11 -8.18 -13.04
CA ALA A 46 -12.66 -7.89 -14.40
C ALA A 46 -11.13 -7.99 -14.51
N LEU A 47 -10.39 -7.44 -13.55
CA LEU A 47 -8.93 -7.56 -13.47
C LEU A 47 -8.48 -9.02 -13.43
N THR A 48 -9.05 -9.83 -12.54
CA THR A 48 -8.68 -11.24 -12.41
C THR A 48 -9.07 -12.07 -13.62
N ASN A 49 -10.17 -11.76 -14.30
CA ASN A 49 -10.54 -12.39 -15.56
C ASN A 49 -9.54 -12.04 -16.69
N ALA A 50 -9.09 -10.78 -16.77
CA ALA A 50 -8.08 -10.36 -17.72
C ALA A 50 -6.72 -11.03 -17.48
N LEU A 51 -6.35 -11.25 -16.21
CA LEU A 51 -5.15 -12.02 -15.82
C LEU A 51 -5.31 -13.51 -16.15
N ALA A 52 -6.49 -14.10 -15.91
CA ALA A 52 -6.77 -15.49 -16.23
C ALA A 52 -6.68 -15.76 -17.75
N ALA A 53 -7.09 -14.81 -18.59
CA ALA A 53 -6.91 -14.87 -20.03
C ALA A 53 -5.43 -14.86 -20.47
N ARG A 54 -4.52 -14.43 -19.56
CA ARG A 54 -3.05 -14.48 -19.71
C ARG A 54 -2.40 -15.62 -18.91
N GLU A 55 -3.18 -16.63 -18.55
CA GLU A 55 -2.75 -17.82 -17.81
C GLU A 55 -2.25 -17.54 -16.36
N ILE A 56 -2.58 -16.38 -15.79
CA ILE A 56 -2.30 -16.02 -14.40
C ILE A 56 -3.59 -16.09 -13.58
N SER A 57 -3.58 -16.91 -12.53
CA SER A 57 -4.76 -17.14 -11.69
C SER A 57 -4.48 -16.84 -10.22
N TYR A 58 -5.39 -16.08 -9.61
CA TYR A 58 -5.44 -15.82 -8.18
C TYR A 58 -6.81 -16.25 -7.64
N PRO A 59 -6.92 -17.47 -7.06
CA PRO A 59 -8.21 -17.97 -6.58
C PRO A 59 -8.71 -17.28 -5.32
N HIS A 60 -7.86 -16.55 -4.61
CA HIS A 60 -8.19 -15.89 -3.36
C HIS A 60 -7.96 -14.38 -3.46
N LEU A 61 -9.00 -13.62 -3.19
CA LEU A 61 -9.02 -12.17 -3.35
C LEU A 61 -9.50 -11.52 -2.06
N PHE A 62 -8.90 -10.39 -1.70
CA PHE A 62 -9.36 -9.57 -0.60
C PHE A 62 -9.27 -8.10 -0.97
N SER A 63 -10.37 -7.38 -0.78
CA SER A 63 -10.45 -5.93 -0.86
C SER A 63 -11.58 -5.46 0.04
N ARG A 64 -11.42 -4.30 0.65
CA ARG A 64 -12.46 -3.63 1.45
C ARG A 64 -12.51 -2.15 1.12
N ARG A 65 -13.64 -1.54 1.46
CA ARG A 65 -13.85 -0.12 1.22
C ARG A 65 -12.74 0.70 1.90
N PRO A 66 -11.97 1.49 1.12
CA PRO A 66 -10.92 2.33 1.67
C PRO A 66 -11.49 3.59 2.36
N ASN A 67 -10.61 4.34 2.99
CA ASN A 67 -10.92 5.65 3.56
C ASN A 67 -10.93 6.76 2.50
N THR A 68 -10.29 6.56 1.37
CA THR A 68 -10.23 7.53 0.28
C THR A 68 -11.61 7.92 -0.24
N GLY A 69 -11.88 9.23 -0.29
CA GLY A 69 -13.16 9.79 -0.70
C GLY A 69 -14.33 9.54 0.26
N ARG A 70 -14.11 8.93 1.42
CA ARG A 70 -15.13 8.70 2.43
C ARG A 70 -15.33 9.95 3.27
N PRO A 71 -16.53 10.59 3.28
CA PRO A 71 -16.73 11.85 3.96
C PRO A 71 -16.56 11.72 5.48
N THR A 72 -15.92 12.70 6.11
CA THR A 72 -15.83 12.84 7.58
C THR A 72 -17.05 13.55 8.17
N GLY A 73 -17.67 14.42 7.40
CA GLY A 73 -18.76 15.31 7.85
C GLY A 73 -18.26 16.58 8.56
N VAL A 74 -16.95 16.81 8.63
CA VAL A 74 -16.33 18.00 9.22
C VAL A 74 -15.37 18.69 8.24
N ASP A 75 -15.10 19.96 8.46
CA ASP A 75 -14.07 20.73 7.79
C ASP A 75 -12.70 20.33 8.39
N VAL A 76 -11.99 19.45 7.68
CA VAL A 76 -10.74 18.85 8.18
C VAL A 76 -9.55 19.79 7.98
N ASP A 77 -9.53 20.57 6.89
CA ASP A 77 -8.43 21.48 6.59
C ASP A 77 -8.66 22.93 7.09
N GLY A 78 -9.83 23.21 7.68
CA GLY A 78 -10.14 24.50 8.29
C GLY A 78 -10.40 25.62 7.30
N ASN A 79 -10.72 25.32 6.04
CA ASN A 79 -10.92 26.33 5.00
C ASN A 79 -12.33 26.94 4.98
N GLY A 80 -13.23 26.48 5.85
CA GLY A 80 -14.60 26.95 5.99
C GLY A 80 -15.59 26.32 5.00
N ARG A 81 -15.18 25.29 4.25
CA ARG A 81 -16.03 24.53 3.33
C ARG A 81 -16.17 23.10 3.81
N LEU A 82 -17.27 22.46 3.48
CA LEU A 82 -17.55 21.08 3.86
C LEU A 82 -17.71 20.20 2.62
N GLY A 83 -17.27 18.96 2.72
CA GLY A 83 -17.49 17.95 1.70
C GLY A 83 -16.57 18.05 0.49
N GLU A 84 -15.47 18.74 0.63
CA GLU A 84 -14.39 18.75 -0.36
C GLU A 84 -13.56 17.45 -0.27
N PRO A 85 -12.79 17.07 -1.31
CA PRO A 85 -11.93 15.88 -1.26
C PRO A 85 -10.93 15.87 -0.09
N ARG A 86 -10.55 17.05 0.44
CA ARG A 86 -9.67 17.22 1.61
C ARG A 86 -10.36 16.98 2.94
N ASP A 87 -11.71 16.97 2.95
CA ASP A 87 -12.53 16.65 4.14
C ASP A 87 -12.86 15.16 4.24
N ALA A 88 -12.42 14.35 3.29
CA ALA A 88 -12.57 12.91 3.36
C ALA A 88 -11.60 12.28 4.37
N GLN A 89 -11.89 11.07 4.81
CA GLN A 89 -11.02 10.26 5.67
C GLN A 89 -9.61 10.07 5.07
N GLY A 90 -9.52 9.87 3.76
CA GLY A 90 -8.35 9.99 2.91
C GLY A 90 -8.73 10.76 1.66
N TYR A 91 -7.80 11.53 1.11
CA TYR A 91 -8.08 12.34 -0.07
C TYR A 91 -8.66 11.50 -1.21
N GLY A 92 -9.80 11.93 -1.76
CA GLY A 92 -10.44 11.26 -2.89
C GLY A 92 -11.65 12.04 -3.38
N ARG A 93 -11.87 12.04 -4.69
CA ARG A 93 -12.97 12.75 -5.35
C ARG A 93 -14.29 11.99 -5.28
N PHE A 94 -14.20 10.68 -5.04
CA PHE A 94 -15.36 9.80 -4.83
C PHE A 94 -15.01 8.69 -3.84
N ASN A 95 -16.02 8.15 -3.19
CA ASN A 95 -15.88 7.11 -2.19
C ASN A 95 -15.40 5.79 -2.85
N GLY A 96 -14.24 5.30 -2.45
CA GLY A 96 -13.62 4.10 -3.01
C GLY A 96 -12.52 4.36 -4.03
N GLN A 97 -12.17 5.63 -4.31
CA GLN A 97 -11.06 5.96 -5.20
C GLN A 97 -9.75 5.41 -4.64
N GLY A 98 -8.94 4.78 -5.51
CA GLY A 98 -7.56 4.43 -5.18
C GLY A 98 -7.40 3.56 -3.94
N GLY A 99 -8.20 2.51 -3.83
CA GLY A 99 -8.14 1.53 -2.73
C GLY A 99 -7.00 0.53 -2.87
N MET A 100 -7.13 -0.59 -2.17
CA MET A 100 -6.16 -1.68 -2.17
C MET A 100 -6.85 -3.02 -2.44
N ALA A 101 -6.11 -3.96 -3.05
CA ALA A 101 -6.53 -5.35 -3.20
C ALA A 101 -5.35 -6.31 -3.00
N LEU A 102 -5.59 -7.40 -2.28
CA LEU A 102 -4.68 -8.53 -2.18
C LEU A 102 -5.19 -9.67 -3.06
N LEU A 103 -4.34 -10.13 -3.96
CA LEU A 103 -4.55 -11.30 -4.80
C LEU A 103 -3.59 -12.39 -4.33
N SER A 104 -4.09 -13.62 -4.14
CA SER A 104 -3.27 -14.69 -3.57
C SER A 104 -3.56 -16.04 -4.21
N ARG A 105 -2.51 -16.84 -4.41
CA ARG A 105 -2.62 -18.28 -4.70
C ARG A 105 -2.82 -19.08 -3.44
N LEU A 106 -2.43 -18.53 -2.27
CA LEU A 106 -2.64 -19.15 -0.97
C LEU A 106 -4.03 -18.78 -0.42
N PRO A 107 -4.73 -19.73 0.24
CA PRO A 107 -6.01 -19.45 0.88
C PRO A 107 -5.92 -18.35 1.92
N ILE A 108 -6.87 -17.41 1.89
CA ILE A 108 -7.02 -16.33 2.87
C ILE A 108 -7.90 -16.81 4.01
N GLU A 109 -7.44 -16.67 5.25
CA GLU A 109 -8.19 -16.98 6.47
C GLU A 109 -9.12 -15.80 6.81
N THR A 110 -10.19 -15.63 6.06
CA THR A 110 -11.04 -14.43 6.07
C THR A 110 -11.62 -14.08 7.43
N ASP A 111 -11.90 -15.08 8.27
CA ASP A 111 -12.46 -14.90 9.62
C ASP A 111 -11.43 -14.39 10.63
N GLN A 112 -10.14 -14.41 10.29
CA GLN A 112 -9.03 -14.00 11.13
C GLN A 112 -8.41 -12.67 10.69
N ILE A 113 -8.91 -12.08 9.59
CA ILE A 113 -8.41 -10.79 9.12
C ILE A 113 -8.67 -9.71 10.17
N ARG A 114 -7.61 -8.95 10.46
CA ARG A 114 -7.72 -7.73 11.26
C ARG A 114 -7.69 -6.53 10.33
N ASP A 115 -8.74 -5.74 10.40
CA ASP A 115 -8.88 -4.52 9.60
C ASP A 115 -8.84 -3.30 10.52
N PHE A 116 -7.80 -2.49 10.36
CA PHE A 116 -7.54 -1.29 11.14
C PHE A 116 -7.92 -0.01 10.37
N THR A 117 -8.56 -0.16 9.22
CA THR A 117 -8.93 0.97 8.33
C THR A 117 -9.80 2.00 9.08
N ASP A 118 -10.64 1.56 10.01
CA ASP A 118 -11.56 2.41 10.76
C ASP A 118 -10.96 2.96 12.09
N PHE A 119 -9.69 2.65 12.40
CA PHE A 119 -9.03 3.09 13.62
C PHE A 119 -8.83 4.62 13.62
N LEU A 120 -9.25 5.29 14.71
CA LEU A 120 -9.14 6.74 14.83
C LEU A 120 -7.68 7.17 15.04
N TRP A 121 -7.25 8.21 14.33
CA TRP A 121 -5.89 8.73 14.48
C TRP A 121 -5.58 9.19 15.89
N ALA A 122 -6.54 9.85 16.56
CA ALA A 122 -6.37 10.33 17.92
C ALA A 122 -6.20 9.21 18.97
N ASP A 123 -6.59 7.98 18.67
CA ASP A 123 -6.50 6.84 19.57
C ASP A 123 -5.13 6.13 19.54
N LEU A 124 -4.25 6.51 18.60
CA LEU A 124 -2.88 6.00 18.58
C LEU A 124 -2.11 6.48 19.82
N PRO A 125 -1.39 5.62 20.55
CA PRO A 125 -0.53 6.05 21.65
C PRO A 125 0.40 7.19 21.20
N GLU A 126 0.42 8.30 21.94
CA GLU A 126 1.22 9.50 21.63
C GLU A 126 0.94 10.10 20.22
N SER A 127 -0.31 9.99 19.77
CA SER A 127 -0.76 10.50 18.47
C SER A 127 -0.39 11.96 18.22
N ALA A 128 0.04 12.26 17.00
CA ALA A 128 0.25 13.63 16.54
C ALA A 128 -1.08 14.35 16.19
N ALA A 129 -2.21 13.64 16.07
CA ALA A 129 -3.50 14.23 15.69
C ALA A 129 -3.86 15.49 16.49
N PRO A 130 -3.70 15.58 17.83
CA PRO A 130 -4.02 16.79 18.58
C PRO A 130 -3.15 18.02 18.26
N ARG A 131 -2.03 17.82 17.55
CA ARG A 131 -1.12 18.93 17.17
C ARG A 131 -1.55 19.63 15.90
N VAL A 132 -2.23 18.88 15.01
CA VAL A 132 -2.45 19.28 13.61
C VAL A 132 -3.93 19.29 13.21
N LEU A 133 -4.82 18.79 14.06
CA LEU A 133 -6.26 18.73 13.81
C LEU A 133 -7.03 19.65 14.74
N SER A 134 -8.17 20.17 14.26
CA SER A 134 -9.18 20.75 15.12
C SER A 134 -9.77 19.68 16.07
N PRO A 135 -10.38 20.06 17.22
CA PRO A 135 -11.02 19.12 18.11
C PRO A 135 -12.09 18.26 17.44
N ASP A 136 -12.86 18.82 16.50
CA ASP A 136 -13.91 18.10 15.78
C ASP A 136 -13.32 17.11 14.78
N ALA A 137 -12.27 17.49 14.05
CA ALA A 137 -11.56 16.62 13.13
C ALA A 137 -10.88 15.45 13.87
N ALA A 138 -10.27 15.70 15.04
CA ALA A 138 -9.61 14.68 15.84
C ALA A 138 -10.57 13.56 16.35
N GLN A 139 -11.86 13.89 16.49
CA GLN A 139 -12.87 12.91 16.93
C GLN A 139 -13.33 11.95 15.81
N VAL A 140 -13.06 12.27 14.54
CA VAL A 140 -13.63 11.54 13.42
C VAL A 140 -12.60 11.07 12.41
N LEU A 141 -11.40 11.71 12.35
CA LEU A 141 -10.40 11.38 11.34
C LEU A 141 -9.69 10.07 11.72
N ARG A 142 -9.68 9.14 10.78
CA ARG A 142 -9.02 7.84 10.91
C ARG A 142 -7.54 7.97 10.64
N LEU A 143 -6.75 7.06 11.21
CA LEU A 143 -5.32 7.03 10.99
C LEU A 143 -5.01 6.62 9.54
N ALA A 144 -5.47 5.45 9.11
CA ALA A 144 -5.19 4.95 7.77
C ALA A 144 -5.77 5.88 6.69
N THR A 145 -4.91 6.37 5.81
CA THR A 145 -5.34 7.21 4.67
C THR A 145 -6.12 6.41 3.65
N VAL A 146 -5.68 5.20 3.35
CA VAL A 146 -6.36 4.28 2.44
C VAL A 146 -6.93 3.11 3.22
N ALA A 147 -6.09 2.21 3.68
CA ALA A 147 -6.45 1.04 4.47
C ALA A 147 -5.23 0.50 5.21
N ALA A 148 -5.47 -0.31 6.26
CA ALA A 148 -4.44 -0.99 7.03
C ALA A 148 -4.97 -2.37 7.46
N TRP A 149 -4.31 -3.45 7.02
CA TRP A 149 -4.80 -4.82 7.19
C TRP A 149 -3.71 -5.77 7.69
N ASP A 150 -4.09 -6.70 8.58
CA ASP A 150 -3.36 -7.93 8.87
C ASP A 150 -4.16 -9.10 8.26
N ILE A 151 -3.64 -9.71 7.21
CA ILE A 151 -4.30 -10.73 6.41
C ILE A 151 -3.56 -12.05 6.54
N PRO A 152 -4.07 -13.01 7.33
CA PRO A 152 -3.48 -14.33 7.44
C PRO A 152 -3.78 -15.20 6.21
N LEU A 153 -2.74 -15.82 5.68
CA LEU A 153 -2.77 -16.75 4.56
C LEU A 153 -2.36 -18.15 5.04
N ARG A 154 -3.04 -19.19 4.58
CA ARG A 154 -2.69 -20.57 4.91
C ARG A 154 -1.70 -21.12 3.91
N ARG A 155 -0.54 -21.54 4.38
CA ARG A 155 0.46 -22.23 3.57
C ARG A 155 0.07 -23.68 3.32
N THR A 156 0.66 -24.30 2.29
CA THR A 156 0.46 -25.73 1.97
C THR A 156 0.90 -26.65 3.12
N THR A 157 1.83 -26.20 3.96
CA THR A 157 2.29 -26.89 5.18
C THR A 157 1.29 -26.80 6.34
N GLY A 158 0.22 -25.99 6.20
CA GLY A 158 -0.73 -25.69 7.26
C GLY A 158 -0.31 -24.52 8.18
N ALA A 159 0.91 -24.01 8.08
CA ALA A 159 1.34 -22.82 8.82
C ALA A 159 0.69 -21.55 8.25
N THR A 160 0.50 -20.55 9.09
CA THR A 160 -0.03 -19.24 8.68
C THR A 160 1.11 -18.29 8.33
N PHE A 161 0.91 -17.51 7.27
CA PHE A 161 1.75 -16.38 6.86
C PHE A 161 0.90 -15.12 6.84
N HIS A 162 1.35 -14.05 7.47
CA HIS A 162 0.59 -12.82 7.56
C HIS A 162 1.09 -11.77 6.57
N ILE A 163 0.16 -11.14 5.85
CA ILE A 163 0.44 -9.93 5.08
C ILE A 163 -0.07 -8.73 5.90
N LEU A 164 0.87 -7.90 6.35
CA LEU A 164 0.59 -6.61 6.96
C LEU A 164 0.60 -5.57 5.84
N ALA A 165 -0.58 -5.20 5.35
CA ALA A 165 -0.74 -4.39 4.15
C ALA A 165 -1.25 -3.00 4.46
N PHE A 166 -0.64 -1.97 3.86
CA PHE A 166 -1.08 -0.59 4.04
C PHE A 166 -0.64 0.33 2.89
N HIS A 167 -1.25 1.52 2.88
CA HIS A 167 -0.88 2.60 1.98
C HIS A 167 -0.88 3.89 2.79
N ALA A 168 0.30 4.37 3.17
CA ALA A 168 0.46 5.56 3.99
C ALA A 168 0.18 6.84 3.20
N SER A 169 -0.17 7.90 3.90
CA SER A 169 -0.36 9.25 3.35
C SER A 169 0.92 9.76 2.68
N PRO A 170 0.87 10.38 1.50
CA PRO A 170 2.01 11.16 1.04
C PRO A 170 2.25 12.34 2.01
N PRO A 171 3.52 12.61 2.43
CA PRO A 171 3.83 13.63 3.42
C PRO A 171 3.89 15.05 2.82
N VAL A 172 3.03 15.33 1.87
CA VAL A 172 2.98 16.55 1.06
C VAL A 172 1.53 16.95 0.79
N PHE A 173 1.30 18.06 0.08
CA PHE A 173 -0.01 18.59 -0.31
C PHE A 173 -0.83 19.18 0.84
N ASP A 174 -0.20 19.61 1.92
CA ASP A 174 -0.78 20.27 3.08
C ASP A 174 -0.15 21.64 3.33
N GLY A 175 -0.44 22.23 4.48
CA GLY A 175 0.05 23.56 4.88
C GLY A 175 1.25 23.47 5.86
N PRO A 176 1.60 24.62 6.47
CA PRO A 176 2.73 24.67 7.41
C PRO A 176 2.50 23.88 8.70
N GLU A 177 1.30 23.40 8.94
CA GLU A 177 0.96 22.49 10.06
C GLU A 177 1.51 21.06 9.86
N ASP A 178 1.91 20.71 8.62
CA ASP A 178 2.48 19.41 8.27
C ASP A 178 1.57 18.22 8.66
N ARG A 179 0.26 18.37 8.41
CA ARG A 179 -0.74 17.36 8.78
C ARG A 179 -0.49 16.02 8.12
N ASN A 180 -0.17 16.03 6.83
CA ASN A 180 0.05 14.78 6.07
C ASN A 180 1.37 14.13 6.45
N GLY A 181 2.42 14.92 6.73
CA GLY A 181 3.69 14.40 7.25
C GLY A 181 3.52 13.74 8.62
N TRP A 182 2.83 14.38 9.56
CA TRP A 182 2.55 13.79 10.87
C TRP A 182 1.62 12.57 10.79
N ARG A 183 0.64 12.58 9.87
CA ARG A 183 -0.22 11.42 9.65
C ARG A 183 0.57 10.24 9.10
N ASN A 184 1.40 10.47 8.09
CA ASN A 184 2.30 9.47 7.54
C ASN A 184 3.18 8.86 8.63
N ALA A 185 3.83 9.71 9.45
CA ALA A 185 4.66 9.25 10.56
C ALA A 185 3.89 8.35 11.54
N ASP A 186 2.66 8.71 11.88
CA ASP A 186 1.82 7.92 12.79
C ASP A 186 1.28 6.64 12.11
N GLU A 187 1.03 6.62 10.80
CA GLU A 187 0.71 5.39 10.05
C GLU A 187 1.87 4.39 10.11
N LEU A 188 3.12 4.85 10.03
CA LEU A 188 4.30 3.99 10.16
C LEU A 188 4.53 3.55 11.61
N ARG A 189 4.36 4.45 12.59
CA ARG A 189 4.42 4.12 14.01
C ARG A 189 3.37 3.10 14.44
N PHE A 190 2.19 3.11 13.83
CA PHE A 190 1.18 2.08 14.07
C PHE A 190 1.75 0.68 13.87
N TRP A 191 2.48 0.45 12.78
CA TRP A 191 3.07 -0.85 12.51
C TRP A 191 4.23 -1.19 13.44
N GLN A 192 5.04 -0.21 13.85
CA GLN A 192 6.07 -0.43 14.88
C GLN A 192 5.43 -0.91 16.18
N LEU A 193 4.42 -0.18 16.68
CA LEU A 193 3.71 -0.54 17.89
C LEU A 193 3.00 -1.90 17.76
N TYR A 194 2.43 -2.20 16.61
CA TYR A 194 1.77 -3.48 16.36
C TYR A 194 2.76 -4.65 16.42
N LEU A 195 3.95 -4.50 15.85
CA LEU A 195 5.02 -5.48 15.92
C LEU A 195 5.60 -5.61 17.33
N ASP A 196 5.60 -4.54 18.14
CA ASP A 196 5.97 -4.54 19.55
C ASP A 196 4.89 -5.15 20.47
N GLY A 197 3.79 -5.63 19.90
CA GLY A 197 2.73 -6.31 20.63
C GLY A 197 1.59 -5.41 21.12
N TRP A 198 1.61 -4.12 20.80
CA TRP A 198 0.41 -3.29 20.97
C TRP A 198 -0.62 -3.62 19.89
N SER A 199 -1.90 -3.60 20.25
CA SER A 199 -2.99 -3.79 19.30
C SER A 199 -4.18 -2.94 19.72
N PRO A 200 -4.81 -2.20 18.80
CA PRO A 200 -5.98 -1.40 19.11
C PRO A 200 -7.20 -2.27 19.49
N ASN A 201 -7.28 -3.46 18.91
CA ASN A 201 -8.39 -4.39 19.11
C ASN A 201 -7.88 -5.83 19.13
N GLY A 202 -8.20 -6.58 20.17
CA GLY A 202 -7.87 -8.00 20.27
C GLY A 202 -6.45 -8.28 20.82
N PRO A 203 -5.93 -9.51 20.66
CA PRO A 203 -4.65 -9.91 21.20
C PRO A 203 -3.47 -9.24 20.48
N ALA A 204 -2.33 -9.19 21.16
CA ALA A 204 -1.06 -8.79 20.57
C ALA A 204 -0.74 -9.60 19.30
N PHE A 205 -0.03 -8.99 18.37
CA PHE A 205 0.53 -9.70 17.23
C PHE A 205 1.74 -10.53 17.68
N THR A 206 1.75 -11.80 17.32
CA THR A 206 2.79 -12.76 17.75
C THR A 206 3.24 -13.69 16.61
N ALA A 207 2.82 -13.40 15.37
CA ALA A 207 3.21 -14.24 14.25
C ALA A 207 4.70 -14.07 13.91
N GLU A 208 5.38 -15.18 13.67
CA GLU A 208 6.79 -15.21 13.27
C GLU A 208 6.97 -15.18 11.75
N ASN A 209 5.91 -15.57 11.00
CA ASN A 209 5.93 -15.61 9.55
C ASN A 209 5.03 -14.50 9.00
N PHE A 210 5.62 -13.41 8.59
CA PHE A 210 4.88 -12.27 8.03
C PHE A 210 5.74 -11.43 7.08
N ALA A 211 5.09 -10.58 6.29
CA ALA A 211 5.71 -9.48 5.58
C ALA A 211 4.86 -8.22 5.75
N LEU A 212 5.51 -7.11 6.10
CA LEU A 212 4.92 -5.77 6.04
C LEU A 212 5.15 -5.23 4.63
N MET A 213 4.07 -4.89 3.91
CA MET A 213 4.18 -4.46 2.52
C MET A 213 3.20 -3.34 2.16
N GLY A 214 3.65 -2.43 1.32
CA GLY A 214 2.88 -1.30 0.85
C GLY A 214 3.77 -0.11 0.50
N THR A 215 3.16 1.07 0.35
CA THR A 215 3.91 2.30 0.20
C THR A 215 4.03 3.05 1.53
N LEU A 216 5.25 3.34 1.94
CA LEU A 216 5.56 4.23 3.05
C LEU A 216 5.41 5.70 2.67
N ASN A 217 5.46 6.01 1.37
CA ASN A 217 5.45 7.37 0.81
C ASN A 217 6.56 8.31 1.33
N VAL A 218 7.58 7.76 1.98
CA VAL A 218 8.76 8.48 2.45
C VAL A 218 10.02 7.67 2.12
N ASP A 219 11.02 8.37 1.58
CA ASP A 219 12.35 7.82 1.35
C ASP A 219 13.23 8.13 2.58
N PRO A 220 14.00 7.17 3.14
CA PRO A 220 14.79 7.37 4.36
C PRO A 220 15.92 8.40 4.20
N ASP A 221 16.38 8.64 2.97
CA ASP A 221 17.57 9.46 2.70
C ASP A 221 17.24 10.85 2.16
N ARG A 222 16.07 11.01 1.48
CA ARG A 222 15.72 12.24 0.77
C ARG A 222 14.21 12.46 0.64
N GLY A 223 13.82 13.61 0.10
CA GLY A 223 12.42 14.01 -0.05
C GLY A 223 11.81 14.55 1.25
N GLU A 224 10.50 14.74 1.21
CA GLU A 224 9.70 15.26 2.30
C GLU A 224 9.32 14.13 3.29
N GLY A 225 8.85 14.52 4.50
CA GLY A 225 8.34 13.63 5.53
C GLY A 225 9.30 13.37 6.69
N HIS A 226 8.81 12.65 7.70
CA HIS A 226 9.53 12.33 8.94
C HIS A 226 10.41 11.10 8.75
N ARG A 227 11.56 11.27 8.10
CA ARG A 227 12.48 10.19 7.69
C ARG A 227 12.99 9.35 8.83
N GLU A 228 13.14 9.94 10.02
CA GLU A 228 13.55 9.22 11.24
C GLU A 228 12.56 8.12 11.64
N VAL A 229 11.27 8.28 11.32
CA VAL A 229 10.25 7.26 11.60
C VAL A 229 10.39 6.08 10.63
N VAL A 230 10.67 6.37 9.35
CA VAL A 230 10.98 5.33 8.36
C VAL A 230 12.22 4.56 8.76
N GLN A 231 13.30 5.24 9.15
CA GLN A 231 14.52 4.58 9.61
C GLN A 231 14.26 3.69 10.82
N THR A 232 13.48 4.18 11.80
CA THR A 232 13.11 3.37 12.98
C THR A 232 12.32 2.13 12.58
N LEU A 233 11.44 2.22 11.58
CA LEU A 233 10.71 1.06 11.06
C LEU A 233 11.63 0.08 10.32
N LEU A 234 12.54 0.57 9.49
CA LEU A 234 13.50 -0.28 8.78
C LEU A 234 14.49 -0.98 9.72
N ASP A 235 14.86 -0.33 10.83
CA ASP A 235 15.74 -0.86 11.87
C ASP A 235 15.01 -1.74 12.89
N HIS A 236 13.69 -1.96 12.74
CA HIS A 236 12.90 -2.73 13.69
C HIS A 236 13.38 -4.19 13.75
N PRO A 237 13.68 -4.76 14.96
CA PRO A 237 14.31 -6.07 15.08
C PRO A 237 13.48 -7.25 14.55
N ALA A 238 12.16 -7.08 14.38
CA ALA A 238 11.30 -8.09 13.79
C ALA A 238 11.28 -8.07 12.26
N LEU A 239 11.86 -7.07 11.63
CA LEU A 239 11.85 -6.87 10.18
C LEU A 239 13.26 -7.04 9.58
N GLN A 240 13.31 -7.33 8.30
CA GLN A 240 14.49 -7.18 7.47
C GLN A 240 14.16 -6.40 6.20
N ASP A 241 15.11 -5.62 5.72
CA ASP A 241 15.00 -4.91 4.45
C ASP A 241 15.83 -5.62 3.38
N PRO A 242 15.19 -6.32 2.42
CA PRO A 242 15.90 -6.96 1.31
C PRO A 242 16.59 -5.97 0.38
N ALA A 243 16.23 -4.69 0.47
CA ALA A 243 16.74 -3.61 -0.38
C ALA A 243 16.68 -3.94 -1.88
N PRO A 244 15.48 -4.28 -2.43
CA PRO A 244 15.33 -4.70 -3.80
C PRO A 244 15.89 -3.65 -4.76
N ARG A 245 16.54 -4.13 -5.85
CA ARG A 245 17.19 -3.26 -6.82
C ARG A 245 16.68 -3.51 -8.24
N ALA A 246 16.64 -2.44 -9.01
CA ALA A 246 16.50 -2.53 -10.45
C ALA A 246 17.79 -3.10 -11.10
N PRO A 247 17.75 -3.55 -12.37
CA PRO A 247 18.91 -4.12 -13.05
C PRO A 247 20.14 -3.21 -13.09
N ASP A 248 19.96 -1.89 -13.08
CA ASP A 248 21.05 -0.90 -13.03
C ASP A 248 21.55 -0.61 -11.60
N GLY A 249 21.02 -1.30 -10.58
CA GLY A 249 21.44 -1.20 -9.19
C GLY A 249 20.73 -0.13 -8.37
N ARG A 250 19.84 0.69 -8.95
CA ARG A 250 19.09 1.71 -8.20
C ARG A 250 18.09 1.08 -7.22
N LEU A 251 17.86 1.76 -6.09
CA LEU A 251 16.90 1.37 -5.04
C LEU A 251 15.57 2.11 -5.13
N VAL A 252 15.51 3.20 -5.90
CA VAL A 252 14.30 4.02 -6.02
C VAL A 252 13.18 3.21 -6.68
N THR A 253 11.97 3.39 -6.20
CA THR A 253 10.78 2.64 -6.63
C THR A 253 9.81 3.48 -7.45
N THR A 254 10.11 4.78 -7.60
CA THR A 254 9.27 5.71 -8.40
C THR A 254 10.03 6.33 -9.54
N ASP A 255 9.29 6.71 -10.59
CA ASP A 255 9.77 7.42 -11.79
C ASP A 255 9.03 8.75 -11.89
N TRP A 256 9.34 9.64 -10.96
CA TRP A 256 8.77 10.98 -10.88
C TRP A 256 9.68 12.02 -11.51
N ASP A 257 9.10 13.19 -11.81
CA ASP A 257 9.82 14.29 -12.43
C ASP A 257 10.99 14.78 -11.58
N GLU A 258 12.18 14.82 -12.20
CA GLU A 258 13.37 15.41 -11.59
C GLU A 258 13.40 16.94 -11.81
N PRO A 259 13.87 17.73 -10.87
CA PRO A 259 14.47 17.36 -9.58
C PRO A 259 13.45 17.28 -8.43
N THR A 260 12.18 17.52 -8.65
CA THR A 260 11.16 17.60 -7.58
C THR A 260 9.86 16.95 -8.01
N PRO A 261 9.38 15.92 -7.28
CA PRO A 261 9.97 15.34 -6.06
C PRO A 261 11.24 14.51 -6.34
N GLY A 262 11.52 14.16 -7.60
CA GLY A 262 12.57 13.23 -8.01
C GLY A 262 12.22 11.77 -7.69
N ASN A 263 13.06 10.87 -8.19
CA ASN A 263 12.86 9.44 -7.97
C ASN A 263 13.18 9.08 -6.52
N LEU A 264 12.24 8.48 -5.79
CA LEU A 264 12.33 8.12 -4.38
C LEU A 264 12.14 6.60 -4.19
N ARG A 265 12.64 6.09 -3.07
CA ARG A 265 12.31 4.76 -2.57
C ARG A 265 11.16 4.89 -1.57
N VAL A 266 9.94 4.61 -2.00
CA VAL A 266 8.74 4.77 -1.17
C VAL A 266 7.94 3.48 -0.99
N ASP A 267 8.18 2.46 -1.82
CA ASP A 267 7.50 1.17 -1.78
C ASP A 267 8.40 0.11 -1.15
N TYR A 268 7.83 -0.72 -0.28
CA TYR A 268 8.58 -1.66 0.53
C TYR A 268 7.87 -3.01 0.66
N ILE A 269 8.66 -4.06 0.70
CA ILE A 269 8.31 -5.39 1.21
C ILE A 269 9.35 -5.72 2.27
N LEU A 270 8.92 -5.75 3.53
CA LEU A 270 9.76 -5.99 4.69
C LEU A 270 9.35 -7.32 5.35
N PRO A 271 9.98 -8.44 4.99
CA PRO A 271 9.71 -9.73 5.62
C PRO A 271 10.14 -9.74 7.09
N ALA A 272 9.56 -10.66 7.86
CA ALA A 272 10.07 -10.96 9.21
C ALA A 272 11.56 -11.31 9.17
N ALA A 273 12.31 -10.82 10.17
CA ALA A 273 13.76 -11.01 10.24
C ALA A 273 14.20 -12.48 10.31
N THR A 274 13.27 -13.38 10.67
CA THR A 274 13.49 -14.84 10.75
C THR A 274 13.37 -15.56 9.41
N LEU A 275 12.82 -14.93 8.38
CA LEU A 275 12.58 -15.56 7.09
C LEU A 275 13.84 -15.53 6.21
N ASN A 276 14.00 -16.54 5.38
CA ASN A 276 15.08 -16.59 4.40
C ASN A 276 14.64 -15.88 3.10
N VAL A 277 15.23 -14.71 2.82
CA VAL A 277 15.09 -14.02 1.53
C VAL A 277 16.07 -14.65 0.55
N THR A 278 15.56 -15.25 -0.52
CA THR A 278 16.38 -15.91 -1.54
C THR A 278 16.71 -15.00 -2.71
N ASP A 279 15.78 -14.09 -3.05
CA ASP A 279 16.00 -13.09 -4.10
C ASP A 279 15.05 -11.89 -3.90
N SER A 280 15.36 -10.77 -4.55
CA SER A 280 14.51 -9.57 -4.54
C SER A 280 14.85 -8.64 -5.69
N GLY A 281 13.90 -7.84 -6.14
CA GLY A 281 14.17 -6.89 -7.23
C GLY A 281 13.06 -5.87 -7.46
N ILE A 282 13.36 -4.96 -8.36
CA ILE A 282 12.44 -3.98 -8.91
C ILE A 282 12.27 -4.29 -10.39
N LEU A 283 11.03 -4.44 -10.85
CA LEU A 283 10.74 -4.61 -12.26
C LEU A 283 10.87 -3.26 -12.98
N TRP A 284 12.09 -2.96 -13.39
CA TRP A 284 12.44 -1.73 -14.10
C TRP A 284 13.48 -2.02 -15.19
N PRO A 285 13.07 -2.59 -16.33
CA PRO A 285 14.00 -2.97 -17.39
C PRO A 285 14.68 -1.77 -18.04
N ASP A 286 15.92 -1.97 -18.46
CA ASP A 286 16.72 -0.94 -19.15
C ASP A 286 16.43 -0.85 -20.65
N SER A 287 15.74 -1.85 -21.22
CA SER A 287 15.64 -2.07 -22.65
C SER A 287 14.21 -2.22 -23.14
N GLU A 288 13.95 -1.74 -24.36
CA GLU A 288 12.71 -2.01 -25.11
C GLU A 288 12.63 -3.46 -25.63
N THR A 289 13.71 -4.23 -25.52
CA THR A 289 13.74 -5.65 -25.90
C THR A 289 13.46 -6.59 -24.72
N ALA A 290 13.30 -6.04 -23.51
CA ALA A 290 12.90 -6.79 -22.31
C ALA A 290 11.41 -7.23 -22.42
N THR A 291 11.01 -8.15 -21.57
CA THR A 291 9.61 -8.59 -21.44
C THR A 291 9.18 -8.45 -19.97
N PRO A 292 8.30 -7.49 -19.64
CA PRO A 292 7.77 -6.43 -20.52
C PRO A 292 8.84 -5.40 -20.91
N PRO A 293 8.65 -4.65 -22.03
CA PRO A 293 9.57 -3.61 -22.43
C PRO A 293 9.53 -2.42 -21.47
N ARG A 294 10.62 -1.61 -21.45
CA ARG A 294 10.73 -0.43 -20.59
C ARG A 294 9.53 0.52 -20.73
N SER A 295 9.11 0.78 -21.95
CA SER A 295 7.96 1.66 -22.23
C SER A 295 6.65 1.15 -21.64
N ALA A 296 6.40 -0.16 -21.66
CA ALA A 296 5.21 -0.74 -21.03
C ALA A 296 5.27 -0.60 -19.49
N VAL A 297 6.44 -0.83 -18.87
CA VAL A 297 6.58 -0.64 -17.42
C VAL A 297 6.39 0.83 -17.03
N ALA A 298 6.84 1.77 -17.86
CA ALA A 298 6.62 3.20 -17.62
C ALA A 298 5.14 3.59 -17.77
N ALA A 299 4.43 3.03 -18.75
CA ALA A 299 3.00 3.28 -18.95
C ALA A 299 2.11 2.66 -17.84
N ALA A 300 2.55 1.55 -17.25
CA ALA A 300 1.77 0.85 -16.24
C ALA A 300 1.57 1.66 -14.95
N SER A 301 2.60 2.37 -14.49
CA SER A 301 2.56 3.16 -13.24
C SER A 301 3.84 3.96 -13.06
N ASP A 302 3.76 5.11 -12.38
CA ASP A 302 4.93 5.84 -11.87
C ASP A 302 5.61 5.12 -10.69
N HIS A 303 4.91 4.21 -10.01
CA HIS A 303 5.47 3.29 -9.04
C HIS A 303 5.88 1.98 -9.72
N ARG A 304 7.09 1.52 -9.49
CA ARG A 304 7.60 0.27 -10.06
C ARG A 304 7.23 -0.92 -9.17
N LEU A 305 6.87 -2.04 -9.79
CA LEU A 305 6.61 -3.27 -9.05
C LEU A 305 7.91 -3.72 -8.37
N ILE A 306 7.85 -3.94 -7.06
CA ILE A 306 8.90 -4.55 -6.25
C ILE A 306 8.50 -5.99 -5.90
N TRP A 307 9.48 -6.88 -5.75
CA TRP A 307 9.23 -8.27 -5.41
C TRP A 307 10.31 -8.82 -4.49
N VAL A 308 9.93 -9.81 -3.70
CA VAL A 308 10.81 -10.56 -2.79
C VAL A 308 10.44 -12.02 -2.81
N ASP A 309 11.42 -12.88 -3.04
CA ASP A 309 11.27 -14.32 -2.95
C ASP A 309 11.66 -14.82 -1.56
N LEU A 310 10.75 -15.57 -0.93
CA LEU A 310 10.91 -16.11 0.40
C LEU A 310 10.91 -17.63 0.38
N GLU A 311 11.88 -18.21 1.08
CA GLU A 311 11.87 -19.64 1.41
C GLU A 311 11.40 -19.82 2.86
N PHE A 312 10.32 -20.58 3.05
CA PHE A 312 9.76 -20.84 4.37
C PHE A 312 8.88 -22.09 4.45
#